data_55a290dc4c316c11069f48f80b341563
#
_entry.id   55a290dc4c316c11069f48f80b341563
#
_cell.length_a   1.000
_cell.length_b   1.000
_cell.length_c   1.000
_cell.angle_alpha   90.00
_cell.angle_beta   90.00
_cell.angle_gamma   90.00
#
_symmetry.space_group_name_H-M   'P 1'
#
loop_
_entity.id
_entity.type
_entity.pdbx_description
1 polymer ?
#
loop_
_entity_poly.entity_id
_entity_poly.type
_entity_poly.pdbx_seq_one_letter_code
_entity_poly.pdbx_strand_id
1 'polypeptide(L)'
;MRWQQQQLEILTTEQIKAGIESLEPISGRFRMIETDKFLIVDDCYNANPMSMKASLDVLQDGAGRRIAVLGDMGELGENEVQLHEEVGEHAGKCDIDVLICTGKLCRNMAERAQRTNPDLKVIYEPDRESLLEHLEGYVQDGDTILVKASHFMKFEEVVTKLENM
;
A
#
# COMPACT_ATOMS: atom_id res chain seq x y z
N MET A 1 -19.81 -6.32 50.08
CA MET A 1 -19.33 -5.81 48.77
C MET A 1 -19.68 -6.82 47.70
N ARG A 2 -20.63 -6.48 46.84
CA ARG A 2 -20.94 -7.31 45.68
C ARG A 2 -19.99 -6.92 44.56
N TRP A 3 -19.07 -7.80 44.23
CA TRP A 3 -18.30 -7.69 42.99
C TRP A 3 -19.26 -8.01 41.86
N GLN A 4 -19.64 -7.00 41.06
CA GLN A 4 -20.28 -7.23 39.79
C GLN A 4 -19.26 -7.91 38.88
N GLN A 5 -19.43 -9.19 38.65
CA GLN A 5 -18.79 -9.87 37.53
C GLN A 5 -19.38 -9.23 36.27
N GLN A 6 -18.60 -8.35 35.64
CA GLN A 6 -18.82 -8.01 34.25
C GLN A 6 -18.63 -9.30 33.46
N GLN A 7 -19.71 -9.89 33.02
CA GLN A 7 -19.67 -10.93 31.99
C GLN A 7 -19.05 -10.28 30.76
N LEU A 8 -17.83 -10.68 30.40
CA LEU A 8 -17.27 -10.45 29.08
C LEU A 8 -18.19 -11.19 28.10
N GLU A 9 -19.04 -10.44 27.40
CA GLU A 9 -19.82 -10.97 26.30
C GLU A 9 -18.83 -11.41 25.21
N ILE A 10 -18.68 -12.73 25.07
CA ILE A 10 -17.89 -13.31 23.99
C ILE A 10 -18.75 -13.15 22.74
N LEU A 11 -18.34 -12.26 21.83
CA LEU A 11 -18.98 -12.11 20.53
C LEU A 11 -18.88 -13.41 19.74
N THR A 12 -19.97 -13.82 19.12
CA THR A 12 -19.95 -14.95 18.20
C THR A 12 -19.22 -14.58 16.93
N THR A 13 -18.73 -15.59 16.20
CA THR A 13 -18.05 -15.39 14.91
C THR A 13 -18.93 -14.62 13.91
N GLU A 14 -20.25 -14.86 13.92
CA GLU A 14 -21.22 -14.15 13.09
C GLU A 14 -21.38 -12.67 13.51
N GLN A 15 -21.36 -12.37 14.80
CA GLN A 15 -21.40 -10.99 15.29
C GLN A 15 -20.12 -10.22 14.96
N ILE A 16 -18.97 -10.88 15.02
CA ILE A 16 -17.68 -10.30 14.62
C ILE A 16 -17.69 -10.01 13.12
N LYS A 17 -18.16 -10.96 12.31
CA LYS A 17 -18.27 -10.82 10.85
C LYS A 17 -19.23 -9.68 10.48
N ALA A 18 -20.42 -9.64 11.05
CA ALA A 18 -21.39 -8.57 10.83
C ALA A 18 -20.84 -7.20 11.26
N GLY A 19 -20.10 -7.13 12.38
CA GLY A 19 -19.45 -5.91 12.83
C GLY A 19 -18.38 -5.41 11.85
N ILE A 20 -17.57 -6.31 11.30
CA ILE A 20 -16.56 -5.98 10.28
C ILE A 20 -17.21 -5.54 8.96
N GLU A 21 -18.26 -6.23 8.52
CA GLU A 21 -19.01 -5.89 7.30
C GLU A 21 -19.78 -4.56 7.41
N SER A 22 -20.14 -4.12 8.62
CA SER A 22 -20.83 -2.85 8.87
C SER A 22 -19.88 -1.65 9.01
N LEU A 23 -18.57 -1.88 9.13
CA LEU A 23 -17.60 -0.80 9.20
C LEU A 23 -17.42 -0.20 7.79
N GLU A 24 -17.81 1.07 7.63
CA GLU A 24 -17.41 1.80 6.43
C GLU A 24 -15.88 1.91 6.38
N PRO A 25 -15.24 1.52 5.27
CA PRO A 25 -13.78 1.66 5.14
C PRO A 25 -13.39 3.12 5.29
N ILE A 26 -12.50 3.41 6.23
CA ILE A 26 -11.93 4.75 6.36
C ILE A 26 -11.08 5.00 5.11
N SER A 27 -11.31 6.14 4.43
CA SER A 27 -10.51 6.55 3.29
C SER A 27 -9.00 6.47 3.61
N GLY A 28 -8.22 5.87 2.72
CA GLY A 28 -6.78 5.69 2.89
C GLY A 28 -6.37 4.53 3.82
N ARG A 29 -7.32 3.69 4.28
CA ARG A 29 -7.02 2.51 5.10
C ARG A 29 -7.52 1.24 4.43
N PHE A 30 -6.72 0.72 3.50
CA PHE A 30 -7.00 -0.50 2.76
C PHE A 30 -8.41 -0.53 2.16
N ARG A 31 -8.82 0.58 1.54
CA ARG A 31 -10.11 0.72 0.88
C ARG A 31 -10.01 0.26 -0.57
N MET A 32 -10.85 -0.64 -0.99
CA MET A 32 -10.93 -1.08 -2.38
C MET A 32 -11.86 -0.16 -3.17
N ILE A 33 -11.36 0.37 -4.28
CA ILE A 33 -12.09 1.24 -5.20
C ILE A 33 -12.07 0.58 -6.57
N GLU A 34 -13.23 0.17 -7.03
CA GLU A 34 -13.40 -0.39 -8.37
C GLU A 34 -13.78 0.73 -9.35
N THR A 35 -13.00 0.86 -10.42
CA THR A 35 -13.28 1.78 -11.53
C THR A 35 -13.53 0.97 -12.80
N ASP A 36 -13.89 1.63 -13.89
CA ASP A 36 -14.04 0.97 -15.19
C ASP A 36 -12.74 0.35 -15.71
N LYS A 37 -11.58 0.83 -15.22
CA LYS A 37 -10.24 0.42 -15.69
C LYS A 37 -9.45 -0.37 -14.66
N PHE A 38 -9.53 0.00 -13.39
CA PHE A 38 -8.63 -0.48 -12.33
C PHE A 38 -9.39 -0.98 -11.12
N LEU A 39 -8.74 -1.88 -10.38
CA LEU A 39 -9.02 -2.09 -8.97
C LEU A 39 -7.92 -1.36 -8.15
N ILE A 40 -8.31 -0.31 -7.45
CA ILE A 40 -7.39 0.49 -6.63
C ILE A 40 -7.52 0.05 -5.18
N VAL A 41 -6.40 -0.23 -4.53
CA VAL A 41 -6.31 -0.45 -3.08
C VAL A 41 -5.74 0.82 -2.46
N ASP A 42 -6.62 1.65 -1.93
CA ASP A 42 -6.29 2.91 -1.25
C ASP A 42 -5.86 2.62 0.19
N ASP A 43 -4.56 2.63 0.44
CA ASP A 43 -3.94 2.39 1.75
C ASP A 43 -2.95 3.52 2.09
N CYS A 44 -3.30 4.75 1.73
CA CYS A 44 -2.41 5.91 1.79
C CYS A 44 -2.55 6.76 3.07
N TYR A 45 -3.27 6.29 4.09
CA TYR A 45 -3.43 7.03 5.35
C TYR A 45 -2.13 7.09 6.15
N ASN A 46 -1.42 5.99 6.26
CA ASN A 46 -0.11 5.90 6.92
C ASN A 46 0.67 4.69 6.43
N ALA A 47 1.98 4.68 6.68
CA ALA A 47 2.87 3.60 6.31
C ALA A 47 3.97 3.39 7.34
N ASN A 48 4.23 2.12 7.63
CA ASN A 48 5.40 1.65 8.36
C ASN A 48 5.88 0.34 7.72
N PRO A 49 7.07 -0.17 8.06
CA PRO A 49 7.61 -1.36 7.40
C PRO A 49 6.69 -2.58 7.48
N MET A 50 6.07 -2.82 8.65
CA MET A 50 5.17 -3.96 8.85
C MET A 50 3.91 -3.83 7.97
N SER A 51 3.27 -2.68 7.96
CA SER A 51 2.06 -2.45 7.17
C SER A 51 2.32 -2.44 5.66
N MET A 52 3.48 -1.95 5.23
CA MET A 52 3.91 -2.02 3.83
C MET A 52 4.04 -3.48 3.36
N LYS A 53 4.73 -4.31 4.13
CA LYS A 53 4.90 -5.74 3.83
C LYS A 53 3.56 -6.48 3.79
N ALA A 54 2.70 -6.22 4.77
CA ALA A 54 1.37 -6.83 4.82
C ALA A 54 0.50 -6.45 3.60
N SER A 55 0.53 -5.18 3.18
CA SER A 55 -0.22 -4.73 2.01
C SER A 55 0.33 -5.32 0.71
N LEU A 56 1.64 -5.50 0.59
CA LEU A 56 2.28 -6.20 -0.54
C LEU A 56 1.88 -7.69 -0.59
N ASP A 57 1.80 -8.35 0.58
CA ASP A 57 1.36 -9.75 0.66
C ASP A 57 -0.09 -9.93 0.17
N VAL A 58 -0.95 -8.96 0.45
CA VAL A 58 -2.32 -8.97 -0.08
C VAL A 58 -2.36 -8.66 -1.57
N LEU A 59 -1.56 -7.70 -2.05
CA LEU A 59 -1.52 -7.33 -3.47
C LEU A 59 -1.14 -8.49 -4.37
N GLN A 60 -0.21 -9.36 -3.96
CA GLN A 60 0.23 -10.48 -4.79
C GLN A 60 -0.88 -11.49 -5.11
N ASP A 61 -1.97 -11.50 -4.33
CA ASP A 61 -3.17 -12.32 -4.59
C ASP A 61 -4.19 -11.60 -5.50
N GLY A 62 -3.89 -10.38 -5.92
CA GLY A 62 -4.75 -9.57 -6.79
C GLY A 62 -4.88 -10.14 -8.21
N ALA A 63 -5.99 -9.80 -8.87
CA ALA A 63 -6.24 -10.19 -10.24
C ALA A 63 -5.52 -9.26 -11.25
N GLY A 64 -5.24 -9.77 -12.44
CA GLY A 64 -4.60 -9.00 -13.50
C GLY A 64 -3.15 -8.68 -13.19
N ARG A 65 -2.66 -7.58 -13.78
CA ARG A 65 -1.32 -7.08 -13.49
C ARG A 65 -1.34 -6.32 -12.16
N ARG A 66 -0.39 -6.61 -11.29
CA ARG A 66 -0.33 -6.10 -9.91
C ARG A 66 0.75 -5.06 -9.78
N ILE A 67 0.34 -3.85 -9.42
CA ILE A 67 1.22 -2.68 -9.30
C ILE A 67 1.21 -2.18 -7.87
N ALA A 68 2.39 -2.03 -7.28
CA ALA A 68 2.56 -1.34 -6.01
C ALA A 68 3.11 0.07 -6.25
N VAL A 69 2.38 1.09 -5.81
CA VAL A 69 2.81 2.50 -5.80
C VAL A 69 3.09 2.87 -4.36
N LEU A 70 4.35 2.89 -3.99
CA LEU A 70 4.82 3.10 -2.63
C LEU A 70 5.56 4.43 -2.49
N GLY A 71 5.28 5.14 -1.39
CA GLY A 71 5.99 6.38 -1.04
C GLY A 71 6.76 6.25 0.26
N ASP A 72 7.47 7.30 0.63
CA ASP A 72 8.29 7.34 1.83
C ASP A 72 7.49 7.02 3.09
N MET A 73 8.12 6.29 4.00
CA MET A 73 7.65 6.06 5.36
C MET A 73 8.29 7.09 6.29
N GLY A 74 7.46 7.80 7.07
CA GLY A 74 7.92 8.78 8.05
C GLY A 74 8.13 8.18 9.45
N GLU A 75 8.75 8.98 10.32
CA GLU A 75 8.87 8.71 11.76
C GLU A 75 9.61 7.39 12.09
N LEU A 76 10.57 6.97 11.27
CA LEU A 76 11.32 5.73 11.45
C LEU A 76 12.62 5.90 12.24
N GLY A 77 13.03 7.14 12.54
CA GLY A 77 14.27 7.42 13.24
C GLY A 77 15.54 7.15 12.43
N GLU A 78 16.62 6.78 13.09
CA GLU A 78 17.95 6.64 12.47
C GLU A 78 18.04 5.48 11.47
N ASN A 79 17.18 4.48 11.57
CA ASN A 79 17.19 3.29 10.70
C ASN A 79 16.28 3.46 9.45
N GLU A 80 15.86 4.65 9.14
CA GLU A 80 14.90 4.90 8.04
C GLU A 80 15.36 4.32 6.70
N VAL A 81 16.63 4.44 6.33
CA VAL A 81 17.17 3.87 5.09
C VAL A 81 17.08 2.36 5.10
N GLN A 82 17.56 1.71 6.17
CA GLN A 82 17.52 0.26 6.30
C GLN A 82 16.10 -0.27 6.24
N LEU A 83 15.15 0.39 6.91
CA LEU A 83 13.75 -0.02 6.94
C LEU A 83 13.07 0.11 5.56
N HIS A 84 13.45 1.11 4.77
CA HIS A 84 13.02 1.19 3.36
C HIS A 84 13.64 0.07 2.52
N GLU A 85 14.90 -0.27 2.71
CA GLU A 85 15.55 -1.40 2.04
C GLU A 85 14.87 -2.74 2.38
N GLU A 86 14.49 -2.96 3.63
CA GLU A 86 13.77 -4.17 4.04
C GLU A 86 12.43 -4.34 3.32
N VAL A 87 11.69 -3.25 3.13
CA VAL A 87 10.45 -3.27 2.35
C VAL A 87 10.74 -3.55 0.88
N GLY A 88 11.81 -2.96 0.33
CA GLY A 88 12.28 -3.23 -1.04
C GLY A 88 12.63 -4.69 -1.26
N GLU A 89 13.35 -5.30 -0.33
CA GLU A 89 13.65 -6.73 -0.37
C GLU A 89 12.38 -7.59 -0.35
N HIS A 90 11.43 -7.26 0.52
CA HIS A 90 10.16 -7.95 0.61
C HIS A 90 9.37 -7.82 -0.71
N ALA A 91 9.28 -6.61 -1.27
CA ALA A 91 8.63 -6.38 -2.57
C ALA A 91 9.27 -7.19 -3.70
N GLY A 92 10.60 -7.30 -3.70
CA GLY A 92 11.32 -8.14 -4.68
C GLY A 92 11.01 -9.63 -4.58
N LYS A 93 10.57 -10.11 -3.42
CA LYS A 93 10.17 -11.50 -3.18
C LYS A 93 8.68 -11.76 -3.42
N CYS A 94 7.86 -10.70 -3.48
CA CYS A 94 6.44 -10.81 -3.77
C CYS A 94 6.18 -11.07 -5.26
N ASP A 95 5.09 -11.76 -5.56
CA ASP A 95 4.61 -11.96 -6.93
C ASP A 95 3.79 -10.74 -7.38
N ILE A 96 4.50 -9.67 -7.69
CA ILE A 96 3.96 -8.42 -8.25
C ILE A 96 4.64 -8.11 -9.59
N ASP A 97 3.98 -7.35 -10.45
CA ASP A 97 4.46 -7.11 -11.81
C ASP A 97 5.25 -5.79 -11.94
N VAL A 98 4.85 -4.77 -11.19
CA VAL A 98 5.50 -3.45 -11.20
C VAL A 98 5.58 -2.89 -9.79
N LEU A 99 6.74 -2.35 -9.44
CA LEU A 99 6.96 -1.57 -8.23
C LEU A 99 7.33 -0.14 -8.60
N ILE A 100 6.53 0.82 -8.18
CA ILE A 100 6.79 2.25 -8.34
C ILE A 100 7.12 2.82 -6.97
N CYS A 101 8.32 3.33 -6.81
CA CYS A 101 8.83 3.91 -5.57
C CYS A 101 8.96 5.41 -5.72
N THR A 102 8.36 6.17 -4.82
CA THR A 102 8.31 7.63 -4.89
C THR A 102 8.79 8.28 -3.60
N GLY A 103 9.71 9.21 -3.73
CA GLY A 103 10.27 9.95 -2.61
C GLY A 103 11.75 9.70 -2.38
N LYS A 104 12.34 10.48 -1.51
CA LYS A 104 13.78 10.48 -1.27
C LYS A 104 14.28 9.15 -0.70
N LEU A 105 13.59 8.61 0.31
CA LEU A 105 13.96 7.37 0.98
C LEU A 105 13.57 6.13 0.16
N CYS A 106 12.50 6.23 -0.60
CA CYS A 106 12.03 5.17 -1.50
C CYS A 106 13.03 4.83 -2.63
N ARG A 107 14.03 5.67 -2.88
CA ARG A 107 15.15 5.31 -3.76
C ARG A 107 15.86 4.06 -3.26
N ASN A 108 16.12 3.97 -1.95
CA ASN A 108 16.75 2.80 -1.34
C ASN A 108 15.87 1.54 -1.46
N MET A 109 14.55 1.70 -1.31
CA MET A 109 13.57 0.64 -1.54
C MET A 109 13.63 0.12 -2.98
N ALA A 110 13.63 1.03 -3.96
CA ALA A 110 13.69 0.68 -5.37
C ALA A 110 14.99 -0.07 -5.73
N GLU A 111 16.14 0.44 -5.29
CA GLU A 111 17.44 -0.17 -5.53
C GLU A 111 17.55 -1.56 -4.89
N ARG A 112 17.01 -1.73 -3.67
CA ARG A 112 17.01 -3.03 -3.00
C ARG A 112 16.09 -4.03 -3.67
N ALA A 113 14.88 -3.63 -4.08
CA ALA A 113 13.96 -4.48 -4.81
C ALA A 113 14.55 -4.96 -6.13
N GLN A 114 15.19 -4.07 -6.90
CA GLN A 114 15.85 -4.42 -8.16
C GLN A 114 17.02 -5.40 -7.97
N ARG A 115 17.79 -5.26 -6.89
CA ARG A 115 18.86 -6.22 -6.55
C ARG A 115 18.30 -7.56 -6.11
N THR A 116 17.19 -7.58 -5.40
CA THR A 116 16.54 -8.81 -4.92
C THR A 116 15.88 -9.59 -6.05
N ASN A 117 15.25 -8.89 -6.99
CA ASN A 117 14.61 -9.46 -8.17
C ASN A 117 14.93 -8.62 -9.42
N PRO A 118 15.96 -8.98 -10.19
CA PRO A 118 16.33 -8.25 -11.41
C PRO A 118 15.26 -8.24 -12.49
N ASP A 119 14.31 -9.19 -12.47
CA ASP A 119 13.25 -9.33 -13.45
C ASP A 119 12.01 -8.47 -13.09
N LEU A 120 11.92 -7.99 -11.85
CA LEU A 120 10.85 -7.08 -11.43
C LEU A 120 11.00 -5.72 -12.13
N LYS A 121 9.92 -5.24 -12.74
CA LYS A 121 9.89 -3.87 -13.26
C LYS A 121 9.82 -2.88 -12.10
N VAL A 122 10.92 -2.19 -11.82
CA VAL A 122 11.01 -1.17 -10.78
C VAL A 122 11.13 0.21 -11.43
N ILE A 123 10.29 1.13 -10.98
CA ILE A 123 10.28 2.53 -11.41
C ILE A 123 10.53 3.41 -10.19
N TYR A 124 11.40 4.39 -10.33
CA TYR A 124 11.65 5.37 -9.29
C TYR A 124 11.28 6.77 -9.75
N GLU A 125 10.48 7.45 -8.94
CA GLU A 125 10.13 8.86 -9.11
C GLU A 125 10.64 9.67 -7.90
N PRO A 126 11.34 10.78 -8.12
CA PRO A 126 11.96 11.51 -7.01
C PRO A 126 10.94 12.15 -6.08
N ASP A 127 9.77 12.49 -6.59
CA ASP A 127 8.71 13.16 -5.86
C ASP A 127 7.31 12.80 -6.41
N ARG A 128 6.27 13.21 -5.68
CA ARG A 128 4.88 12.96 -6.05
C ARG A 128 4.50 13.67 -7.35
N GLU A 129 4.99 14.86 -7.58
CA GLU A 129 4.69 15.67 -8.78
C GLU A 129 5.14 14.89 -10.05
N SER A 130 6.37 14.40 -10.06
CA SER A 130 6.89 13.55 -11.15
C SER A 130 6.08 12.27 -11.31
N LEU A 131 5.70 11.61 -10.20
CA LEU A 131 4.83 10.44 -10.26
C LEU A 131 3.49 10.78 -10.91
N LEU A 132 2.83 11.85 -10.49
CA LEU A 132 1.54 12.26 -11.05
C LEU A 132 1.63 12.59 -12.54
N GLU A 133 2.73 13.20 -12.99
CA GLU A 133 2.96 13.50 -14.40
C GLU A 133 3.07 12.23 -15.25
N HIS A 134 3.77 11.21 -14.78
CA HIS A 134 4.07 10.00 -15.55
C HIS A 134 3.11 8.82 -15.32
N LEU A 135 2.26 8.90 -14.30
CA LEU A 135 1.43 7.79 -13.80
C LEU A 135 0.61 7.11 -14.91
N GLU A 136 0.03 7.89 -15.82
CA GLU A 136 -0.77 7.36 -16.93
C GLU A 136 0.03 6.43 -17.84
N GLY A 137 1.33 6.69 -18.01
CA GLY A 137 2.23 5.84 -18.77
C GLY A 137 2.62 4.52 -18.08
N TYR A 138 2.34 4.40 -16.80
CA TYR A 138 2.74 3.22 -16.00
C TYR A 138 1.62 2.21 -15.80
N VAL A 139 0.37 2.62 -15.94
CA VAL A 139 -0.82 1.81 -15.67
C VAL A 139 -1.56 1.44 -16.95
N GLN A 140 -2.33 0.38 -16.91
CA GLN A 140 -3.15 -0.08 -18.03
C GLN A 140 -4.44 -0.73 -17.52
N ASP A 141 -5.43 -0.82 -18.38
CA ASP A 141 -6.72 -1.43 -18.05
C ASP A 141 -6.55 -2.85 -17.52
N GLY A 142 -7.26 -3.17 -16.45
CA GLY A 142 -7.20 -4.46 -15.77
C GLY A 142 -6.19 -4.53 -14.62
N ASP A 143 -5.44 -3.47 -14.35
CA ASP A 143 -4.48 -3.44 -13.24
C ASP A 143 -5.16 -3.47 -11.87
N THR A 144 -4.53 -4.18 -10.93
CA THR A 144 -4.77 -4.03 -9.49
C THR A 144 -3.63 -3.18 -8.91
N ILE A 145 -3.97 -2.02 -8.35
CA ILE A 145 -3.00 -0.99 -7.97
C ILE A 145 -3.09 -0.70 -6.48
N LEU A 146 -2.05 -1.05 -5.73
CA LEU A 146 -1.88 -0.65 -4.33
C LEU A 146 -1.26 0.74 -4.28
N VAL A 147 -1.85 1.66 -3.52
CA VAL A 147 -1.30 3.00 -3.25
C VAL A 147 -1.07 3.15 -1.76
N LYS A 148 0.19 3.27 -1.35
CA LYS A 148 0.56 3.34 0.07
C LYS A 148 1.78 4.23 0.33
N ALA A 149 1.64 5.16 1.27
CA ALA A 149 2.71 6.03 1.76
C ALA A 149 2.35 6.59 3.13
N SER A 150 3.30 7.23 3.79
CA SER A 150 3.00 8.04 4.97
C SER A 150 2.15 9.26 4.61
N HIS A 151 1.37 9.73 5.56
CA HIS A 151 0.37 10.80 5.35
C HIS A 151 0.95 12.07 4.73
N PHE A 152 2.18 12.46 5.10
CA PHE A 152 2.83 13.67 4.58
C PHE A 152 3.10 13.62 3.07
N MET A 153 3.13 12.42 2.45
CA MET A 153 3.31 12.24 1.00
C MET A 153 2.07 12.64 0.19
N LYS A 154 0.91 12.77 0.84
CA LYS A 154 -0.38 13.13 0.22
C LYS A 154 -0.74 12.24 -0.98
N PHE A 155 -0.60 10.94 -0.81
CA PHE A 155 -0.88 9.96 -1.86
C PHE A 155 -2.36 9.78 -2.17
N GLU A 156 -3.25 10.41 -1.40
CA GLU A 156 -4.66 10.58 -1.80
C GLU A 156 -4.79 11.28 -3.17
N GLU A 157 -3.83 12.12 -3.56
CA GLU A 157 -3.81 12.73 -4.89
C GLU A 157 -3.51 11.71 -6.00
N VAL A 158 -2.69 10.69 -5.69
CA VAL A 158 -2.44 9.56 -6.61
C VAL A 158 -3.71 8.75 -6.81
N VAL A 159 -4.41 8.44 -5.72
CA VAL A 159 -5.71 7.73 -5.77
C VAL A 159 -6.72 8.50 -6.59
N THR A 160 -6.88 9.80 -6.32
CA THR A 160 -7.80 10.67 -7.07
C THR A 160 -7.48 10.71 -8.55
N LYS A 161 -6.19 10.77 -8.91
CA LYS A 161 -5.79 10.74 -10.32
C LYS A 161 -6.16 9.41 -10.99
N LEU A 162 -5.92 8.29 -10.33
CA LEU A 162 -6.31 6.96 -10.85
C LEU A 162 -7.82 6.83 -11.03
N GLU A 163 -8.62 7.37 -10.11
CA GLU A 163 -10.08 7.34 -10.20
C GLU A 163 -10.63 8.15 -11.38
N ASN A 164 -9.89 9.17 -11.83
CA ASN A 164 -10.30 10.08 -12.92
C ASN A 164 -9.69 9.72 -14.29
N MET A 165 -9.00 8.60 -14.41
CA MET A 165 -8.49 8.07 -15.67
C MET A 165 -9.54 7.20 -16.36
#